data_207565e4436c26848c1068023e433ce4
#
_entry.id   207565e4436c26848c1068023e433ce4
#
_cell.length_a   1.000
_cell.length_b   1.000
_cell.length_c   1.000
_cell.angle_alpha   90.00
_cell.angle_beta   90.00
_cell.angle_gamma   90.00
#
_symmetry.space_group_name_H-M   'P 1'
#
loop_
_entity.id
_entity.type
_entity.pdbx_description
1 polymer ?
#
loop_
_entity_poly.entity_id
_entity_poly.type
_entity_poly.pdbx_seq_one_letter_code
_entity_poly.pdbx_strand_id
1 'polypeptide(L)'
;TGRLLPLPQVLDRLAGRDALVLLDEAHAFGVVGERGRGTAEYWRVDDPRVLSCTTLSKAFGSSGGVVPGSRRLVEDLRVRSNVYLASTPPPAPVLGAARAALELATDKPSLVGSLHRNTARLKEGVGSLGLAVEHTPVPIIPVWFDSPGKTQALSERLFAMNVLAPYGNYPGSPPGGLVRLTVSAAHTADQITYLLDCLKKAL
;
A
#
# COMPACT_ATOMS: atom_id res chain seq x y z
N THR A 1 1.60 -8.47 1.44
CA THR A 1 2.96 -9.01 1.19
C THR A 1 3.93 -7.97 0.66
N GLY A 2 3.50 -6.76 0.27
CA GLY A 2 4.37 -5.72 -0.28
C GLY A 2 4.78 -5.91 -1.75
N ARG A 3 4.23 -6.91 -2.43
CA ARG A 3 4.45 -7.11 -3.88
C ARG A 3 3.62 -6.15 -4.70
N LEU A 4 4.18 -5.74 -5.82
CA LEU A 4 3.50 -4.91 -6.81
C LEU A 4 3.03 -5.77 -7.98
N LEU A 5 1.75 -5.60 -8.38
CA LEU A 5 1.22 -6.32 -9.54
C LEU A 5 2.00 -5.95 -10.81
N PRO A 6 2.49 -6.92 -11.59
CA PRO A 6 3.14 -6.66 -12.87
C PRO A 6 2.08 -6.38 -13.96
N LEU A 7 1.45 -5.21 -13.88
CA LEU A 7 0.29 -4.83 -14.71
C LEU A 7 0.54 -4.97 -16.22
N PRO A 8 1.71 -4.59 -16.80
CA PRO A 8 1.98 -4.78 -18.21
C PRO A 8 1.87 -6.25 -18.63
N GLN A 9 2.47 -7.16 -17.85
CA GLN A 9 2.44 -8.61 -18.17
C GLN A 9 1.01 -9.19 -18.05
N VAL A 10 0.18 -8.65 -17.16
CA VAL A 10 -1.24 -9.02 -17.07
C VAL A 10 -1.97 -8.59 -18.33
N LEU A 11 -1.76 -7.37 -18.80
CA LEU A 11 -2.39 -6.84 -20.00
C LEU A 11 -1.95 -7.58 -21.26
N ASP A 12 -0.67 -7.93 -21.35
CA ASP A 12 -0.14 -8.74 -22.47
C ASP A 12 -0.84 -10.10 -22.56
N ARG A 13 -1.08 -10.76 -21.41
CA ARG A 13 -1.81 -12.04 -21.35
C ARG A 13 -3.29 -11.93 -21.70
N LEU A 14 -3.85 -10.72 -21.60
CA LEU A 14 -5.23 -10.40 -21.94
C LEU A 14 -5.36 -9.81 -23.36
N ALA A 15 -4.29 -9.75 -24.13
CA ALA A 15 -4.32 -9.25 -25.50
C ALA A 15 -5.30 -10.07 -26.36
N GLY A 16 -6.13 -9.39 -27.13
CA GLY A 16 -7.16 -9.99 -27.97
C GLY A 16 -8.37 -10.59 -27.24
N ARG A 17 -8.46 -10.39 -25.91
CA ARG A 17 -9.61 -10.83 -25.10
C ARG A 17 -10.51 -9.65 -24.76
N ASP A 18 -11.82 -9.89 -24.75
CA ASP A 18 -12.80 -8.95 -24.21
C ASP A 18 -12.80 -9.08 -22.66
N ALA A 19 -11.92 -8.31 -22.02
CA ALA A 19 -11.69 -8.40 -20.58
C ALA A 19 -11.39 -7.01 -19.99
N LEU A 20 -11.86 -6.80 -18.76
CA LEU A 20 -11.52 -5.65 -17.93
C LEU A 20 -10.59 -6.08 -16.81
N VAL A 21 -9.69 -5.21 -16.41
CA VAL A 21 -8.82 -5.37 -15.25
C VAL A 21 -9.29 -4.41 -14.16
N LEU A 22 -9.82 -4.94 -13.06
CA LEU A 22 -10.14 -4.14 -11.89
C LEU A 22 -8.98 -4.22 -10.89
N LEU A 23 -8.29 -3.10 -10.69
CA LEU A 23 -7.22 -2.98 -9.73
C LEU A 23 -7.77 -2.57 -8.36
N ASP A 24 -7.50 -3.37 -7.35
CA ASP A 24 -7.63 -2.94 -5.95
C ASP A 24 -6.36 -2.19 -5.54
N GLU A 25 -6.46 -0.86 -5.53
CA GLU A 25 -5.37 0.06 -5.22
C GLU A 25 -5.36 0.46 -3.73
N ALA A 26 -6.03 -0.29 -2.86
CA ALA A 26 -6.19 0.06 -1.44
C ALA A 26 -4.86 0.26 -0.69
N HIS A 27 -3.77 -0.34 -1.15
CA HIS A 27 -2.42 -0.16 -0.62
C HIS A 27 -1.49 0.64 -1.55
N ALA A 28 -1.94 0.98 -2.75
CA ALA A 28 -1.11 1.66 -3.74
C ALA A 28 -1.50 3.15 -3.92
N PHE A 29 -2.78 3.48 -3.79
CA PHE A 29 -3.27 4.85 -3.90
C PHE A 29 -2.74 5.72 -2.74
N GLY A 30 -2.13 6.86 -3.07
CA GLY A 30 -1.40 7.73 -2.14
C GLY A 30 0.03 7.25 -1.84
N VAL A 31 0.50 6.14 -2.45
CA VAL A 31 1.76 5.46 -2.08
C VAL A 31 2.63 5.16 -3.29
N VAL A 32 2.08 4.51 -4.30
CA VAL A 32 2.81 4.00 -5.48
C VAL A 32 2.65 4.95 -6.65
N GLY A 33 3.70 5.07 -7.46
CA GLY A 33 3.79 6.06 -8.55
C GLY A 33 4.45 7.36 -8.10
N GLU A 34 4.84 8.19 -9.04
CA GLU A 34 5.56 9.46 -8.78
C GLU A 34 4.69 10.45 -7.99
N ARG A 35 3.39 10.46 -8.29
CA ARG A 35 2.39 11.31 -7.63
C ARG A 35 1.47 10.55 -6.69
N GLY A 36 1.75 9.25 -6.44
CA GLY A 36 0.92 8.40 -5.61
C GLY A 36 -0.41 8.00 -6.24
N ARG A 37 -0.51 7.98 -7.58
CA ARG A 37 -1.74 7.62 -8.29
C ARG A 37 -1.95 6.11 -8.43
N GLY A 38 -1.03 5.30 -7.90
CA GLY A 38 -1.17 3.85 -7.85
C GLY A 38 -0.39 3.10 -8.91
N THR A 39 -0.79 1.84 -9.12
CA THR A 39 -0.08 0.85 -9.93
C THR A 39 -0.02 1.21 -11.41
N ALA A 40 -1.10 1.76 -11.96
CA ALA A 40 -1.14 2.17 -13.37
C ALA A 40 -0.13 3.31 -13.64
N GLU A 41 -0.06 4.33 -12.77
CA GLU A 41 0.93 5.39 -12.88
C GLU A 41 2.37 4.84 -12.78
N TYR A 42 2.62 3.94 -11.84
CA TYR A 42 3.95 3.34 -11.65
C TYR A 42 4.46 2.65 -12.92
N TRP A 43 3.58 1.90 -13.57
CA TRP A 43 3.90 1.18 -14.80
C TRP A 43 3.72 2.03 -16.07
N ARG A 44 3.28 3.29 -15.95
CA ARG A 44 2.95 4.19 -17.08
C ARG A 44 1.95 3.55 -18.04
N VAL A 45 0.97 2.86 -17.49
CA VAL A 45 -0.11 2.22 -18.24
C VAL A 45 -1.28 3.20 -18.37
N ASP A 46 -1.68 3.46 -19.61
CA ASP A 46 -2.91 4.18 -19.98
C ASP A 46 -3.74 3.26 -20.89
N ASP A 47 -4.52 2.37 -20.29
CA ASP A 47 -5.34 1.38 -20.98
C ASP A 47 -6.79 1.51 -20.47
N PRO A 48 -7.78 1.79 -21.35
CA PRO A 48 -9.18 1.98 -20.97
C PRO A 48 -9.83 0.73 -20.34
N ARG A 49 -9.22 -0.43 -20.47
CA ARG A 49 -9.66 -1.67 -19.81
C ARG A 49 -9.25 -1.75 -18.34
N VAL A 50 -8.37 -0.85 -17.89
CA VAL A 50 -7.92 -0.82 -16.50
C VAL A 50 -8.79 0.13 -15.70
N LEU A 51 -9.52 -0.43 -14.76
CA LEU A 51 -10.34 0.30 -13.79
C LEU A 51 -9.72 0.16 -12.41
N SER A 52 -9.82 1.19 -11.58
CA SER A 52 -9.30 1.16 -10.21
C SER A 52 -10.41 1.29 -9.19
N CYS A 53 -10.27 0.60 -8.08
CA CYS A 53 -11.01 0.86 -6.87
C CYS A 53 -10.01 0.98 -5.70
N THR A 54 -10.35 1.79 -4.70
CA THR A 54 -9.46 2.05 -3.58
C THR A 54 -10.21 2.43 -2.32
N THR A 55 -9.47 2.68 -1.25
CA THR A 55 -10.01 3.17 0.03
C THR A 55 -9.36 4.47 0.45
N LEU A 56 -10.12 5.30 1.14
CA LEU A 56 -9.63 6.52 1.79
C LEU A 56 -9.14 6.25 3.22
N SER A 57 -9.27 5.02 3.72
CA SER A 57 -8.98 4.68 5.13
C SER A 57 -7.50 4.40 5.43
N LYS A 58 -6.61 4.45 4.44
CA LYS A 58 -5.18 4.21 4.60
C LYS A 58 -4.38 5.49 4.40
N ALA A 59 -3.83 5.73 3.21
CA ALA A 59 -2.97 6.89 2.94
C ALA A 59 -3.67 8.25 3.19
N PHE A 60 -4.98 8.30 3.05
CA PHE A 60 -5.76 9.54 3.20
C PHE A 60 -6.40 9.73 4.59
N GLY A 61 -6.21 8.80 5.52
CA GLY A 61 -6.64 8.96 6.93
C GLY A 61 -8.11 9.25 7.14
N SER A 62 -8.99 8.85 6.18
CA SER A 62 -10.43 9.06 6.23
C SER A 62 -11.17 7.71 6.25
N SER A 63 -12.32 7.60 5.60
CA SER A 63 -13.09 6.36 5.47
C SER A 63 -13.84 6.33 4.14
N GLY A 64 -14.19 5.13 3.69
CA GLY A 64 -14.99 4.91 2.50
C GLY A 64 -14.21 4.34 1.32
N GLY A 65 -14.94 3.77 0.37
CA GLY A 65 -14.43 3.32 -0.91
C GLY A 65 -14.50 4.40 -1.96
N VAL A 66 -13.59 4.34 -2.93
CA VAL A 66 -13.52 5.27 -4.07
C VAL A 66 -13.30 4.48 -5.35
N VAL A 67 -14.03 4.83 -6.38
CA VAL A 67 -13.79 4.38 -7.76
C VAL A 67 -13.44 5.62 -8.59
N PRO A 68 -12.15 5.90 -8.81
CA PRO A 68 -11.73 6.98 -9.69
C PRO A 68 -11.94 6.54 -11.14
N GLY A 69 -12.33 7.48 -12.00
CA GLY A 69 -12.56 7.17 -13.40
C GLY A 69 -13.05 8.35 -14.22
N SER A 70 -13.33 8.08 -15.50
CA SER A 70 -13.93 9.08 -16.38
C SER A 70 -15.30 9.54 -15.87
N ARG A 71 -15.72 10.75 -16.28
CA ARG A 71 -17.06 11.26 -15.96
C ARG A 71 -18.14 10.24 -16.33
N ARG A 72 -18.03 9.64 -17.52
CA ARG A 72 -18.97 8.62 -18.00
C ARG A 72 -19.06 7.42 -17.07
N LEU A 73 -17.92 6.85 -16.64
CA LEU A 73 -17.89 5.74 -15.69
C LEU A 73 -18.57 6.11 -14.37
N VAL A 74 -18.26 7.29 -13.83
CA VAL A 74 -18.83 7.76 -12.56
C VAL A 74 -20.35 7.98 -12.67
N GLU A 75 -20.82 8.54 -13.78
CA GLU A 75 -22.25 8.74 -14.04
C GLU A 75 -22.99 7.40 -14.22
N ASP A 76 -22.41 6.46 -14.96
CA ASP A 76 -22.96 5.11 -15.12
C ASP A 76 -23.06 4.38 -13.77
N LEU A 77 -22.04 4.46 -12.92
CA LEU A 77 -22.08 3.89 -11.58
C LEU A 77 -23.15 4.50 -10.68
N ARG A 78 -23.33 5.82 -10.74
CA ARG A 78 -24.37 6.52 -9.96
C ARG A 78 -25.79 6.08 -10.33
N VAL A 79 -26.03 5.79 -11.60
CA VAL A 79 -27.37 5.45 -12.10
C VAL A 79 -27.65 3.95 -12.05
N ARG A 80 -26.63 3.12 -12.24
CA ARG A 80 -26.80 1.66 -12.44
C ARG A 80 -26.36 0.80 -11.25
N SER A 81 -25.55 1.34 -10.34
CA SER A 81 -25.09 0.56 -9.21
C SER A 81 -26.16 0.47 -8.12
N ASN A 82 -26.74 -0.69 -7.96
CA ASN A 82 -27.70 -0.95 -6.87
C ASN A 82 -27.09 -0.72 -5.48
N VAL A 83 -25.80 -1.00 -5.32
CA VAL A 83 -25.08 -0.74 -4.07
C VAL A 83 -25.02 0.75 -3.79
N TYR A 84 -24.70 1.57 -4.80
CA TYR A 84 -24.66 3.03 -4.64
C TYR A 84 -26.05 3.62 -4.35
N LEU A 85 -27.08 3.19 -5.07
CA LEU A 85 -28.45 3.68 -4.91
C LEU A 85 -29.06 3.30 -3.55
N ALA A 86 -28.68 2.13 -3.01
CA ALA A 86 -29.22 1.61 -1.76
C ALA A 86 -28.34 1.93 -0.53
N SER A 87 -27.20 2.61 -0.69
CA SER A 87 -26.26 2.90 0.40
C SER A 87 -26.45 4.29 0.98
N THR A 88 -26.31 4.41 2.29
CA THR A 88 -26.21 5.70 2.96
C THR A 88 -24.84 6.33 2.66
N PRO A 89 -24.79 7.61 2.27
CA PRO A 89 -23.52 8.29 2.00
C PRO A 89 -22.68 8.42 3.27
N PRO A 90 -21.34 8.50 3.14
CA PRO A 90 -20.47 8.78 4.27
C PRO A 90 -20.85 10.10 4.97
N PRO A 91 -20.67 10.22 6.29
CA PRO A 91 -20.93 11.45 7.01
C PRO A 91 -20.10 12.63 6.47
N ALA A 92 -20.66 13.85 6.51
CA ALA A 92 -20.02 15.04 5.98
C ALA A 92 -18.60 15.32 6.54
N PRO A 93 -18.29 15.09 7.83
CA PRO A 93 -16.92 15.24 8.35
C PRO A 93 -15.91 14.28 7.67
N VAL A 94 -16.35 13.05 7.36
CA VAL A 94 -15.52 12.06 6.67
C VAL A 94 -15.20 12.52 5.24
N LEU A 95 -16.20 13.05 4.54
CA LEU A 95 -16.00 13.61 3.19
C LEU A 95 -15.09 14.84 3.22
N GLY A 96 -15.25 15.71 4.23
CA GLY A 96 -14.37 16.88 4.46
C GLY A 96 -12.93 16.47 4.69
N ALA A 97 -12.69 15.48 5.55
CA ALA A 97 -11.36 14.93 5.81
C ALA A 97 -10.74 14.32 4.54
N ALA A 98 -11.50 13.53 3.80
CA ALA A 98 -11.04 12.92 2.54
C ALA A 98 -10.64 13.99 1.51
N ARG A 99 -11.46 15.03 1.35
CA ARG A 99 -11.18 16.14 0.45
C ARG A 99 -9.89 16.87 0.85
N ALA A 100 -9.76 17.25 2.11
CA ALA A 100 -8.58 17.93 2.62
C ALA A 100 -7.30 17.10 2.43
N ALA A 101 -7.38 15.77 2.65
CA ALA A 101 -6.25 14.87 2.43
C ALA A 101 -5.87 14.76 0.95
N LEU A 102 -6.84 14.73 0.03
CA LEU A 102 -6.60 14.73 -1.41
C LEU A 102 -5.97 16.05 -1.88
N GLU A 103 -6.48 17.18 -1.42
CA GLU A 103 -5.90 18.51 -1.68
C GLU A 103 -4.45 18.57 -1.17
N LEU A 104 -4.21 18.14 0.08
CA LEU A 104 -2.86 18.09 0.66
C LEU A 104 -1.90 17.19 -0.14
N ALA A 105 -2.35 16.01 -0.57
CA ALA A 105 -1.54 15.10 -1.37
C ALA A 105 -1.20 15.68 -2.75
N THR A 106 -2.11 16.46 -3.33
CA THR A 106 -1.92 17.16 -4.61
C THR A 106 -0.94 18.32 -4.48
N ASP A 107 -1.08 19.12 -3.41
CA ASP A 107 -0.29 20.32 -3.18
C ASP A 107 1.11 20.02 -2.64
N LYS A 108 1.29 18.85 -2.00
CA LYS A 108 2.56 18.42 -1.40
C LYS A 108 3.04 17.07 -1.95
N PRO A 109 3.44 17.00 -3.22
CA PRO A 109 3.97 15.76 -3.81
C PRO A 109 5.26 15.28 -3.11
N SER A 110 5.92 16.16 -2.36
CA SER A 110 7.07 15.80 -1.52
C SER A 110 6.77 14.76 -0.46
N LEU A 111 5.50 14.57 -0.05
CA LEU A 111 5.10 13.51 0.89
C LEU A 111 5.35 12.12 0.29
N VAL A 112 4.96 11.90 -0.96
CA VAL A 112 5.23 10.64 -1.67
C VAL A 112 6.74 10.44 -1.85
N GLY A 113 7.46 11.49 -2.22
CA GLY A 113 8.92 11.45 -2.32
C GLY A 113 9.61 11.09 -0.98
N SER A 114 9.12 11.64 0.14
CA SER A 114 9.63 11.29 1.48
C SER A 114 9.33 9.85 1.85
N LEU A 115 8.13 9.36 1.54
CA LEU A 115 7.76 7.96 1.73
C LEU A 115 8.70 7.03 0.95
N HIS A 116 8.96 7.32 -0.32
CA HIS A 116 9.82 6.51 -1.17
C HIS A 116 11.27 6.50 -0.66
N ARG A 117 11.82 7.64 -0.22
CA ARG A 117 13.17 7.70 0.41
C ARG A 117 13.23 6.86 1.68
N ASN A 118 12.24 6.99 2.56
CA ASN A 118 12.17 6.22 3.79
C ASN A 118 12.04 4.71 3.51
N THR A 119 11.24 4.35 2.52
CA THR A 119 11.06 2.96 2.06
C THR A 119 12.38 2.39 1.53
N ALA A 120 13.09 3.11 0.67
CA ALA A 120 14.37 2.68 0.11
C ALA A 120 15.39 2.46 1.23
N ARG A 121 15.53 3.43 2.15
CA ARG A 121 16.45 3.33 3.29
C ARG A 121 16.15 2.11 4.17
N LEU A 122 14.86 1.88 4.50
CA LEU A 122 14.49 0.74 5.33
C LEU A 122 14.77 -0.59 4.60
N LYS A 123 14.43 -0.69 3.32
CA LYS A 123 14.69 -1.89 2.50
C LYS A 123 16.18 -2.19 2.36
N GLU A 124 16.99 -1.18 2.10
CA GLU A 124 18.44 -1.31 2.05
C GLU A 124 19.01 -1.84 3.39
N GLY A 125 18.58 -1.24 4.50
CA GLY A 125 18.98 -1.68 5.83
C GLY A 125 18.54 -3.11 6.15
N VAL A 126 17.31 -3.49 5.84
CA VAL A 126 16.79 -4.85 6.02
C VAL A 126 17.56 -5.84 5.14
N GLY A 127 17.83 -5.49 3.88
CA GLY A 127 18.62 -6.29 2.96
C GLY A 127 20.07 -6.51 3.46
N SER A 128 20.69 -5.48 4.07
CA SER A 128 22.04 -5.59 4.64
C SER A 128 22.12 -6.54 5.84
N LEU A 129 20.99 -6.83 6.48
CA LEU A 129 20.86 -7.86 7.53
C LEU A 129 20.66 -9.29 6.97
N GLY A 130 20.72 -9.47 5.66
CA GLY A 130 20.55 -10.77 4.99
C GLY A 130 19.09 -11.19 4.81
N LEU A 131 18.13 -10.31 5.05
CA LEU A 131 16.71 -10.59 4.84
C LEU A 131 16.28 -10.27 3.40
N ALA A 132 15.38 -11.09 2.87
CA ALA A 132 14.84 -10.87 1.52
C ALA A 132 13.95 -9.61 1.48
N VAL A 133 14.16 -8.77 0.48
CA VAL A 133 13.36 -7.57 0.22
C VAL A 133 12.97 -7.45 -1.24
N GLU A 134 11.77 -6.97 -1.49
CA GLU A 134 11.31 -6.64 -2.84
C GLU A 134 11.78 -5.23 -3.22
N HIS A 135 12.42 -5.07 -4.37
CA HIS A 135 12.89 -3.76 -4.88
C HIS A 135 11.74 -2.97 -5.54
N THR A 136 10.78 -2.55 -4.73
CA THR A 136 9.61 -1.77 -5.14
C THR A 136 9.44 -0.55 -4.22
N PRO A 137 8.71 0.50 -4.60
CA PRO A 137 8.44 1.64 -3.71
C PRO A 137 7.40 1.34 -2.63
N VAL A 138 6.87 0.11 -2.59
CA VAL A 138 5.85 -0.28 -1.62
C VAL A 138 6.43 -0.29 -0.21
N PRO A 139 5.87 0.48 0.75
CA PRO A 139 6.43 0.67 2.10
C PRO A 139 6.06 -0.46 3.07
N ILE A 140 5.94 -1.67 2.54
CA ILE A 140 5.62 -2.89 3.30
C ILE A 140 6.74 -3.89 3.08
N ILE A 141 7.38 -4.30 4.18
CA ILE A 141 8.47 -5.26 4.15
C ILE A 141 8.06 -6.44 5.03
N PRO A 142 7.71 -7.57 4.43
CA PRO A 142 7.39 -8.79 5.16
C PRO A 142 8.70 -9.48 5.59
N VAL A 143 8.77 -9.91 6.84
CA VAL A 143 9.86 -10.71 7.38
C VAL A 143 9.28 -12.00 7.94
N TRP A 144 9.81 -13.14 7.52
CA TRP A 144 9.40 -14.45 8.01
C TRP A 144 10.57 -15.43 8.03
N PHE A 145 10.41 -16.50 8.80
CA PHE A 145 11.30 -17.63 8.86
C PHE A 145 10.53 -18.92 8.58
N ASP A 146 11.24 -19.99 8.27
CA ASP A 146 10.63 -21.32 8.05
C ASP A 146 9.92 -21.86 9.31
N SER A 147 10.24 -21.32 10.49
CA SER A 147 9.57 -21.64 11.75
C SER A 147 8.61 -20.52 12.16
N PRO A 148 7.30 -20.82 12.30
CA PRO A 148 6.30 -19.86 12.80
C PRO A 148 6.68 -19.28 14.16
N GLY A 149 7.21 -20.10 15.08
CA GLY A 149 7.64 -19.65 16.39
C GLY A 149 8.79 -18.64 16.34
N LYS A 150 9.75 -18.80 15.43
CA LYS A 150 10.80 -17.80 15.22
C LYS A 150 10.25 -16.49 14.67
N THR A 151 9.28 -16.56 13.75
CA THR A 151 8.65 -15.38 13.18
C THR A 151 7.86 -14.61 14.25
N GLN A 152 7.10 -15.31 15.08
CA GLN A 152 6.37 -14.68 16.19
C GLN A 152 7.30 -14.09 17.23
N ALA A 153 8.35 -14.81 17.63
CA ALA A 153 9.35 -14.34 18.59
C ALA A 153 10.07 -13.07 18.12
N LEU A 154 10.26 -12.88 16.80
CA LEU A 154 10.79 -11.64 16.26
C LEU A 154 9.87 -10.44 16.59
N SER A 155 8.57 -10.59 16.40
CA SER A 155 7.58 -9.54 16.74
C SER A 155 7.61 -9.22 18.25
N GLU A 156 7.67 -10.22 19.11
CA GLU A 156 7.72 -10.07 20.57
C GLU A 156 9.01 -9.37 21.03
N ARG A 157 10.16 -9.74 20.48
CA ARG A 157 11.45 -9.05 20.76
C ARG A 157 11.45 -7.60 20.32
N LEU A 158 10.92 -7.31 19.13
CA LEU A 158 10.79 -5.94 18.64
C LEU A 158 9.87 -5.12 19.53
N PHE A 159 8.75 -5.70 19.96
CA PHE A 159 7.82 -5.04 20.88
C PHE A 159 8.46 -4.72 22.24
N ALA A 160 9.25 -5.62 22.79
CA ALA A 160 10.04 -5.39 24.02
C ALA A 160 11.04 -4.23 23.89
N MET A 161 11.44 -3.89 22.67
CA MET A 161 12.28 -2.73 22.34
C MET A 161 11.47 -1.51 21.87
N ASN A 162 10.17 -1.43 22.19
CA ASN A 162 9.26 -0.35 21.78
C ASN A 162 9.12 -0.18 20.26
N VAL A 163 9.27 -1.26 19.50
CA VAL A 163 9.02 -1.29 18.04
C VAL A 163 7.77 -2.12 17.76
N LEU A 164 6.72 -1.44 17.29
CA LEU A 164 5.47 -2.11 16.89
C LEU A 164 5.61 -2.68 15.48
N ALA A 165 5.87 -3.98 15.38
CA ALA A 165 5.95 -4.74 14.15
C ALA A 165 5.07 -5.98 14.28
N PRO A 166 3.79 -5.92 13.88
CA PRO A 166 2.82 -6.97 14.16
C PRO A 166 3.13 -8.26 13.38
N TYR A 167 3.02 -9.39 14.09
CA TYR A 167 2.95 -10.73 13.50
C TYR A 167 1.51 -11.03 13.09
N GLY A 168 1.34 -11.67 11.95
CA GLY A 168 0.02 -12.09 11.50
C GLY A 168 0.03 -12.90 10.20
N ASN A 169 -1.11 -13.53 9.94
CA ASN A 169 -1.41 -14.18 8.67
C ASN A 169 -2.27 -13.25 7.81
N TYR A 170 -1.74 -12.91 6.65
CA TYR A 170 -2.44 -12.09 5.64
C TYR A 170 -2.66 -12.93 4.39
N PRO A 171 -3.63 -12.61 3.53
CA PRO A 171 -3.76 -13.26 2.23
C PRO A 171 -2.43 -13.24 1.46
N GLY A 172 -1.97 -14.42 1.04
CA GLY A 172 -0.68 -14.58 0.38
C GLY A 172 0.56 -14.61 1.30
N SER A 173 0.37 -14.67 2.64
CA SER A 173 1.46 -14.94 3.58
C SER A 173 2.05 -16.33 3.39
N PRO A 174 3.34 -16.55 3.70
CA PRO A 174 3.91 -17.87 3.80
C PRO A 174 3.22 -18.69 4.91
N PRO A 175 3.27 -20.03 4.84
CA PRO A 175 2.83 -20.87 5.94
C PRO A 175 3.54 -20.45 7.23
N GLY A 176 2.75 -20.16 8.28
CA GLY A 176 3.30 -19.70 9.56
C GLY A 176 3.39 -18.17 9.71
N GLY A 177 2.80 -17.42 8.82
CA GLY A 177 2.66 -15.96 8.96
C GLY A 177 3.93 -15.16 8.69
N LEU A 178 3.86 -13.87 8.97
CA LEU A 178 4.98 -12.93 8.80
C LEU A 178 4.93 -11.81 9.84
N VAL A 179 6.06 -11.20 10.11
CA VAL A 179 6.15 -9.89 10.75
C VAL A 179 6.09 -8.83 9.65
N ARG A 180 5.23 -7.83 9.84
CA ARG A 180 5.03 -6.78 8.86
C ARG A 180 5.68 -5.48 9.31
N LEU A 181 6.81 -5.13 8.68
CA LEU A 181 7.40 -3.81 8.84
C LEU A 181 6.74 -2.84 7.86
N THR A 182 6.36 -1.67 8.35
CA THR A 182 5.79 -0.60 7.53
C THR A 182 6.46 0.73 7.87
N VAL A 183 6.66 1.56 6.87
CA VAL A 183 7.22 2.89 7.03
C VAL A 183 6.28 3.93 6.42
N SER A 184 6.32 5.14 6.92
CA SER A 184 5.53 6.28 6.43
C SER A 184 6.42 7.47 6.07
N ALA A 185 5.85 8.46 5.41
CA ALA A 185 6.52 9.71 5.11
C ALA A 185 6.94 10.50 6.37
N ALA A 186 6.26 10.26 7.49
CA ALA A 186 6.50 10.96 8.75
C ALA A 186 7.62 10.35 9.60
N HIS A 187 8.09 9.14 9.28
CA HIS A 187 9.23 8.57 10.00
C HIS A 187 10.50 9.36 9.74
N THR A 188 11.23 9.65 10.83
CA THR A 188 12.54 10.29 10.74
C THR A 188 13.63 9.29 10.40
N ALA A 189 14.78 9.81 9.96
CA ALA A 189 15.95 8.99 9.69
C ALA A 189 16.40 8.20 10.94
N ASP A 190 16.34 8.83 12.13
CA ASP A 190 16.75 8.22 13.40
C ASP A 190 15.79 7.09 13.81
N GLN A 191 14.49 7.25 13.60
CA GLN A 191 13.52 6.19 13.85
C GLN A 191 13.74 4.96 12.96
N ILE A 192 14.10 5.17 11.68
CA ILE A 192 14.44 4.06 10.79
C ILE A 192 15.74 3.38 11.23
N THR A 193 16.74 4.16 11.61
CA THR A 193 18.01 3.60 12.16
C THR A 193 17.75 2.81 13.41
N TYR A 194 16.95 3.35 14.35
CA TYR A 194 16.58 2.64 15.59
C TYR A 194 15.87 1.31 15.30
N LEU A 195 14.92 1.30 14.37
CA LEU A 195 14.27 0.05 13.92
C LEU A 195 15.28 -0.97 13.40
N LEU A 196 16.24 -0.55 12.57
CA LEU A 196 17.25 -1.43 12.00
C LEU A 196 18.18 -1.99 13.08
N ASP A 197 18.57 -1.19 14.07
CA ASP A 197 19.36 -1.63 15.21
C ASP A 197 18.60 -2.62 16.10
N CYS A 198 17.31 -2.38 16.34
CA CYS A 198 16.45 -3.32 17.05
C CYS A 198 16.27 -4.62 16.27
N LEU A 199 16.07 -4.54 14.96
CA LEU A 199 15.93 -5.70 14.09
C LEU A 199 17.21 -6.55 14.11
N LYS A 200 18.38 -5.93 14.01
CA LYS A 200 19.69 -6.61 14.11
C LYS A 200 19.87 -7.35 15.44
N LYS A 201 19.40 -6.77 16.55
CA LYS A 201 19.48 -7.40 17.88
C LYS A 201 18.45 -8.51 18.06
N ALA A 202 17.32 -8.44 17.35
CA ALA A 202 16.23 -9.39 17.48
C ALA A 202 16.39 -10.63 16.56
N LEU A 203 17.21 -10.55 15.52
CA LEU A 203 17.58 -11.68 14.64
C LEU A 203 18.55 -12.63 15.33
#